data_a0957e48c34e757bf823a32c99342eef
#
_entry.id   a0957e48c34e757bf823a32c99342eef
#
_cell.length_a   1.000
_cell.length_b   1.000
_cell.length_c   1.000
_cell.angle_alpha   90.00
_cell.angle_beta   90.00
_cell.angle_gamma   90.00
#
_symmetry.space_group_name_H-M   'P 1'
#
loop_
_entity.id
_entity.type
_entity.pdbx_description
1 polymer ?
#
loop_
_entity_poly.entity_id
_entity_poly.type
_entity_poly.pdbx_seq_one_letter_code
_entity_poly.pdbx_strand_id
1 'polypeptide(L)'
;MLRRLFEKLHNFRLLPVFVIASMFIGIVIGKWYGISNFALTPPIDAIKSIFHGTYEFSIPNTLALGVVVGLFMMIYPAMANIKFEDLGKATRSPKQLFIVASFNYAVAPFFMLLLAKIFLSGEPDLYTGLVLYGLAPCIAMVIVFTYLSAGNGPLAIILVALNSIIQMILIPVYARLLLGDIRFDVWVVGESVLLYLGLPLIAGMLTRFLGVKRFGEEWFRKLKFYLDTMSIIGLLFTLVVMFALKGDLILEKPMFIVQLAIPMTLFFWIMFIVVYLTAWKSGLNYKDSVAVGFNATGRDFEIAIAIAITAFNPTV
;
A
#
# COMPACT_ATOMS: atom_id res chain seq x y z
N MET A 1 31.22 -3.68 0.44
CA MET A 1 30.55 -3.04 -0.71
C MET A 1 29.03 -3.01 -0.53
N LEU A 2 28.36 -4.13 -0.29
CA LEU A 2 26.91 -4.24 -0.06
C LEU A 2 26.38 -3.33 1.05
N ARG A 3 27.04 -3.26 2.23
CA ARG A 3 26.62 -2.43 3.35
C ARG A 3 26.59 -0.93 2.99
N ARG A 4 27.56 -0.43 2.23
CA ARG A 4 27.57 0.96 1.75
C ARG A 4 26.47 1.25 0.73
N LEU A 5 26.09 0.24 -0.07
CA LEU A 5 24.96 0.35 -1.00
C LEU A 5 23.64 0.44 -0.21
N PHE A 6 23.48 -0.42 0.81
CA PHE A 6 22.31 -0.40 1.69
C PHE A 6 22.19 0.90 2.49
N GLU A 7 23.29 1.45 2.98
CA GLU A 7 23.31 2.76 3.65
C GLU A 7 22.89 3.90 2.71
N LYS A 8 23.23 3.83 1.40
CA LYS A 8 22.75 4.79 0.39
C LYS A 8 21.26 4.64 0.10
N LEU A 9 20.72 3.42 0.07
CA LEU A 9 19.28 3.17 -0.10
C LEU A 9 18.46 3.73 1.06
N HIS A 10 19.00 3.72 2.29
CA HIS A 10 18.36 4.32 3.47
C HIS A 10 18.46 5.86 3.51
N ASN A 11 19.18 6.46 2.56
CA ASN A 11 19.24 7.91 2.49
C ASN A 11 17.96 8.48 1.86
N PHE A 12 17.07 9.00 2.69
CA PHE A 12 15.79 9.58 2.27
C PHE A 12 15.91 10.66 1.19
N ARG A 13 17.07 11.34 1.09
CA ARG A 13 17.31 12.35 0.03
C ARG A 13 17.49 11.71 -1.35
N LEU A 14 17.96 10.47 -1.40
CA LEU A 14 18.18 9.73 -2.65
C LEU A 14 16.99 8.85 -3.04
N LEU A 15 16.09 8.52 -2.09
CA LEU A 15 14.95 7.65 -2.36
C LEU A 15 14.07 8.16 -3.52
N PRO A 16 13.70 9.45 -3.64
CA PRO A 16 12.94 9.94 -4.78
C PRO A 16 13.64 9.73 -6.12
N VAL A 17 14.98 9.83 -6.14
CA VAL A 17 15.78 9.60 -7.35
C VAL A 17 15.70 8.12 -7.75
N PHE A 18 15.82 7.20 -6.81
CA PHE A 18 15.69 5.77 -7.07
C PHE A 18 14.28 5.41 -7.53
N VAL A 19 13.25 6.01 -6.95
CA VAL A 19 11.85 5.83 -7.37
C VAL A 19 11.68 6.26 -8.83
N ILE A 20 12.09 7.47 -9.19
CA ILE A 20 11.99 7.98 -10.56
C ILE A 20 12.79 7.10 -11.53
N ALA A 21 14.00 6.69 -11.14
CA ALA A 21 14.82 5.79 -11.95
C ALA A 21 14.13 4.43 -12.18
N SER A 22 13.53 3.84 -11.13
CA SER A 22 12.80 2.57 -11.24
C SER A 22 11.58 2.68 -12.15
N MET A 23 10.82 3.79 -12.06
CA MET A 23 9.70 4.06 -12.96
C MET A 23 10.18 4.13 -14.42
N PHE A 24 11.25 4.89 -14.68
CA PHE A 24 11.82 5.01 -16.01
C PHE A 24 12.34 3.69 -16.56
N ILE A 25 13.07 2.92 -15.75
CA ILE A 25 13.54 1.57 -16.11
C ILE A 25 12.36 0.67 -16.45
N GLY A 26 11.30 0.70 -15.65
CA GLY A 26 10.07 -0.07 -15.90
C GLY A 26 9.47 0.26 -17.27
N ILE A 27 9.27 1.54 -17.58
CA ILE A 27 8.74 1.99 -18.88
C ILE A 27 9.62 1.52 -20.04
N VAL A 28 10.95 1.65 -19.92
CA VAL A 28 11.89 1.22 -20.96
C VAL A 28 11.80 -0.30 -21.20
N ILE A 29 11.77 -1.09 -20.12
CA ILE A 29 11.62 -2.55 -20.20
C ILE A 29 10.28 -2.91 -20.82
N GLY A 30 9.19 -2.29 -20.37
CA GLY A 30 7.85 -2.51 -20.90
C GLY A 30 7.77 -2.31 -22.41
N LYS A 31 8.31 -1.19 -22.87
CA LYS A 31 8.34 -0.84 -24.29
C LYS A 31 9.25 -1.76 -25.11
N TRP A 32 10.44 -2.10 -24.58
CA TRP A 32 11.41 -2.95 -25.27
C TRP A 32 10.86 -4.36 -25.52
N TYR A 33 10.17 -4.93 -24.55
CA TYR A 33 9.62 -6.30 -24.65
C TYR A 33 8.15 -6.33 -25.10
N GLY A 34 7.51 -5.19 -25.37
CA GLY A 34 6.10 -5.10 -25.76
C GLY A 34 5.15 -5.64 -24.69
N ILE A 35 5.50 -5.47 -23.42
CA ILE A 35 4.80 -6.09 -22.28
C ILE A 35 3.36 -5.59 -22.17
N SER A 36 3.09 -4.34 -22.52
CA SER A 36 1.76 -3.72 -22.50
C SER A 36 0.72 -4.42 -23.38
N ASN A 37 1.18 -5.17 -24.40
CA ASN A 37 0.30 -5.90 -25.32
C ASN A 37 -0.19 -7.25 -24.75
N PHE A 38 0.36 -7.68 -23.59
CA PHE A 38 -0.04 -8.93 -22.96
C PHE A 38 -1.23 -8.71 -22.02
N ALA A 39 -2.26 -9.57 -22.14
CA ALA A 39 -3.29 -9.68 -21.11
C ALA A 39 -2.65 -10.20 -19.81
N LEU A 40 -2.81 -9.44 -18.72
CA LEU A 40 -2.29 -9.85 -17.41
C LEU A 40 -3.08 -11.03 -16.88
N THR A 41 -2.37 -12.08 -16.47
CA THR A 41 -2.96 -13.14 -15.67
C THR A 41 -3.17 -12.60 -14.25
N PRO A 42 -4.37 -12.77 -13.66
CA PRO A 42 -4.56 -12.38 -12.26
C PRO A 42 -3.50 -13.05 -11.37
N PRO A 43 -2.80 -12.30 -10.51
CA PRO A 43 -1.72 -12.88 -9.69
C PRO A 43 -2.15 -14.06 -8.81
N ILE A 44 -3.41 -14.08 -8.39
CA ILE A 44 -4.00 -15.21 -7.65
C ILE A 44 -4.02 -16.47 -8.51
N ASP A 45 -4.40 -16.37 -9.78
CA ASP A 45 -4.47 -17.53 -10.68
C ASP A 45 -3.07 -18.05 -10.99
N ALA A 46 -2.09 -17.15 -11.14
CA ALA A 46 -0.68 -17.53 -11.28
C ALA A 46 -0.16 -18.30 -10.05
N ILE A 47 -0.55 -17.91 -8.85
CA ILE A 47 -0.22 -18.65 -7.61
C ILE A 47 -0.94 -19.98 -7.54
N LYS A 48 -2.27 -19.99 -7.80
CA LYS A 48 -3.07 -21.22 -7.81
C LYS A 48 -2.49 -22.25 -8.79
N SER A 49 -2.05 -21.81 -9.99
CA SER A 49 -1.44 -22.68 -10.98
C SER A 49 -0.12 -23.33 -10.51
N ILE A 50 0.68 -22.61 -9.71
CA ILE A 50 1.89 -23.17 -9.09
C ILE A 50 1.51 -24.31 -8.12
N PHE A 51 0.54 -24.08 -7.24
CA PHE A 51 0.10 -25.09 -6.27
C PHE A 51 -0.54 -26.33 -6.93
N HIS A 52 -1.18 -26.15 -8.08
CA HIS A 52 -1.77 -27.26 -8.85
C HIS A 52 -0.79 -27.90 -9.84
N GLY A 53 0.46 -27.44 -9.92
CA GLY A 53 1.47 -27.96 -10.84
C GLY A 53 1.19 -27.66 -12.32
N THR A 54 0.30 -26.72 -12.61
CA THR A 54 -0.11 -26.32 -13.98
C THR A 54 0.51 -24.99 -14.41
N TYR A 55 1.52 -24.52 -13.69
CA TYR A 55 2.15 -23.24 -13.98
C TYR A 55 2.92 -23.29 -15.30
N GLU A 56 2.51 -22.43 -16.24
CA GLU A 56 3.22 -22.21 -17.49
C GLU A 56 4.10 -20.97 -17.39
N PHE A 57 5.38 -21.11 -17.75
CA PHE A 57 6.32 -20.00 -17.82
C PHE A 57 5.96 -19.12 -19.02
N SER A 58 5.19 -18.06 -18.75
CA SER A 58 4.87 -17.00 -19.72
C SER A 58 5.23 -15.63 -19.14
N ILE A 59 5.44 -14.64 -20.01
CA ILE A 59 5.74 -13.28 -19.57
C ILE A 59 4.64 -12.73 -18.65
N PRO A 60 3.32 -12.85 -18.98
CA PRO A 60 2.25 -12.37 -18.09
C PRO A 60 2.26 -13.03 -16.71
N ASN A 61 2.42 -14.36 -16.66
CA ASN A 61 2.45 -15.10 -15.39
C ASN A 61 3.67 -14.69 -14.53
N THR A 62 4.83 -14.53 -15.15
CA THR A 62 6.06 -14.13 -14.44
C THR A 62 5.95 -12.72 -13.89
N LEU A 63 5.35 -11.78 -14.62
CA LEU A 63 5.13 -10.42 -14.17
C LEU A 63 4.07 -10.36 -13.05
N ALA A 64 3.00 -11.13 -13.17
CA ALA A 64 1.99 -11.26 -12.11
C ALA A 64 2.62 -11.75 -10.80
N LEU A 65 3.48 -12.78 -10.86
CA LEU A 65 4.27 -13.23 -9.70
C LEU A 65 5.25 -12.16 -9.21
N GLY A 66 5.84 -11.39 -10.13
CA GLY A 66 6.72 -10.26 -9.78
C GLY A 66 6.02 -9.24 -8.90
N VAL A 67 4.76 -8.88 -9.22
CA VAL A 67 3.95 -7.99 -8.36
C VAL A 67 3.78 -8.60 -6.96
N VAL A 68 3.39 -9.87 -6.87
CA VAL A 68 3.20 -10.56 -5.56
C VAL A 68 4.47 -10.56 -4.73
N VAL A 69 5.60 -10.94 -5.34
CA VAL A 69 6.90 -11.00 -4.68
C VAL A 69 7.32 -9.62 -4.21
N GLY A 70 7.18 -8.59 -5.05
CA GLY A 70 7.52 -7.21 -4.71
C GLY A 70 6.69 -6.68 -3.57
N LEU A 71 5.37 -6.90 -3.59
CA LEU A 71 4.46 -6.53 -2.51
C LEU A 71 4.80 -7.26 -1.20
N PHE A 72 5.06 -8.57 -1.27
CA PHE A 72 5.47 -9.32 -0.09
C PHE A 72 6.78 -8.78 0.49
N MET A 73 7.79 -8.52 -0.34
CA MET A 73 9.07 -7.94 0.10
C MET A 73 8.90 -6.56 0.74
N MET A 74 7.89 -5.79 0.35
CA MET A 74 7.63 -4.47 0.87
C MET A 74 6.78 -4.52 2.16
N ILE A 75 5.71 -5.30 2.18
CA ILE A 75 4.74 -5.32 3.29
C ILE A 75 5.23 -6.16 4.47
N TYR A 76 5.82 -7.32 4.21
CA TYR A 76 6.28 -8.23 5.25
C TYR A 76 7.23 -7.57 6.29
N PRO A 77 8.25 -6.79 5.90
CA PRO A 77 9.10 -6.09 6.85
C PRO A 77 8.35 -5.07 7.72
N ALA A 78 7.38 -4.35 7.14
CA ALA A 78 6.55 -3.42 7.88
C ALA A 78 5.71 -4.16 8.94
N MET A 79 5.13 -5.30 8.56
CA MET A 79 4.34 -6.15 9.46
C MET A 79 5.18 -6.80 10.55
N ALA A 80 6.44 -7.18 10.26
CA ALA A 80 7.37 -7.69 11.26
C ALA A 80 7.74 -6.67 12.34
N ASN A 81 7.55 -5.37 12.10
CA ASN A 81 7.73 -4.34 13.11
C ASN A 81 6.58 -4.26 14.13
N ILE A 82 5.42 -4.87 13.85
CA ILE A 82 4.25 -4.88 14.72
C ILE A 82 4.46 -5.89 15.86
N LYS A 83 4.24 -5.45 17.11
CA LYS A 83 4.25 -6.31 18.30
C LYS A 83 2.82 -6.69 18.66
N PHE A 84 2.60 -7.93 19.07
CA PHE A 84 1.29 -8.35 19.62
C PHE A 84 0.86 -7.48 20.81
N GLU A 85 1.83 -7.10 21.66
CA GLU A 85 1.60 -6.25 22.81
C GLU A 85 1.15 -4.83 22.44
N ASP A 86 1.52 -4.36 21.25
CA ASP A 86 1.13 -3.03 20.76
C ASP A 86 -0.36 -3.01 20.37
N LEU A 87 -0.90 -4.13 19.88
CA LEU A 87 -2.34 -4.28 19.66
C LEU A 87 -3.13 -4.13 20.96
N GLY A 88 -2.62 -4.70 22.06
CA GLY A 88 -3.21 -4.51 23.40
C GLY A 88 -3.07 -3.08 23.94
N LYS A 89 -1.98 -2.37 23.60
CA LYS A 89 -1.79 -0.97 23.99
C LYS A 89 -2.69 0.00 23.24
N ALA A 90 -3.20 -0.39 22.11
CA ALA A 90 -4.14 0.40 21.30
C ALA A 90 -5.36 0.82 22.12
N THR A 91 -5.85 -0.05 23.02
CA THR A 91 -6.95 0.26 23.94
C THR A 91 -6.63 1.39 24.91
N ARG A 92 -5.35 1.73 25.11
CA ARG A 92 -4.91 2.86 25.95
C ARG A 92 -4.93 4.22 25.24
N SER A 93 -5.19 4.23 23.93
CA SER A 93 -5.27 5.44 23.12
C SER A 93 -6.62 5.50 22.36
N PRO A 94 -7.78 5.36 23.04
CA PRO A 94 -9.07 5.18 22.38
C PRO A 94 -9.46 6.39 21.52
N LYS A 95 -9.07 7.59 21.92
CA LYS A 95 -9.39 8.82 21.21
C LYS A 95 -8.67 8.90 19.87
N GLN A 96 -7.37 8.60 19.84
CA GLN A 96 -6.56 8.58 18.64
C GLN A 96 -7.07 7.52 17.65
N LEU A 97 -7.39 6.32 18.19
CA LEU A 97 -7.96 5.23 17.41
C LEU A 97 -9.30 5.59 16.79
N PHE A 98 -10.19 6.18 17.59
CA PHE A 98 -11.52 6.57 17.12
C PHE A 98 -11.41 7.60 15.99
N ILE A 99 -10.56 8.62 16.13
CA ILE A 99 -10.34 9.62 15.10
C ILE A 99 -9.82 8.95 13.81
N VAL A 100 -8.75 8.13 13.91
CA VAL A 100 -8.16 7.47 12.73
C VAL A 100 -9.17 6.53 12.07
N ALA A 101 -9.87 5.70 12.83
CA ALA A 101 -10.85 4.78 12.28
C ALA A 101 -12.03 5.52 11.61
N SER A 102 -12.54 6.57 12.24
CA SER A 102 -13.62 7.38 11.68
C SER A 102 -13.22 8.03 10.35
N PHE A 103 -12.04 8.64 10.30
CA PHE A 103 -11.58 9.26 9.07
C PHE A 103 -11.19 8.25 7.99
N ASN A 104 -10.56 7.13 8.33
CA ASN A 104 -10.18 6.12 7.35
C ASN A 104 -11.37 5.38 6.75
N TYR A 105 -12.40 5.12 7.56
CA TYR A 105 -13.48 4.23 7.13
C TYR A 105 -14.84 4.94 6.96
N ALA A 106 -15.11 6.06 7.65
CA ALA A 106 -16.36 6.79 7.48
C ALA A 106 -16.22 8.07 6.63
N VAL A 107 -15.02 8.62 6.46
CA VAL A 107 -14.85 9.87 5.71
C VAL A 107 -14.10 9.65 4.39
N ALA A 108 -12.92 9.04 4.44
CA ALA A 108 -12.03 8.94 3.29
C ALA A 108 -12.61 8.19 2.09
N PRO A 109 -13.29 7.03 2.25
CA PRO A 109 -13.90 6.33 1.12
C PRO A 109 -14.91 7.18 0.36
N PHE A 110 -15.80 7.85 1.10
CA PHE A 110 -16.83 8.69 0.49
C PHE A 110 -16.28 10.00 -0.06
N PHE A 111 -15.28 10.57 0.58
CA PHE A 111 -14.61 11.77 0.06
C PHE A 111 -13.83 11.45 -1.22
N MET A 112 -13.15 10.31 -1.29
CA MET A 112 -12.49 9.89 -2.52
C MET A 112 -13.49 9.56 -3.63
N LEU A 113 -14.62 8.91 -3.29
CA LEU A 113 -15.72 8.68 -4.22
C LEU A 113 -16.28 10.00 -4.77
N LEU A 114 -16.44 11.01 -3.92
CA LEU A 114 -16.91 12.34 -4.34
C LEU A 114 -15.92 12.98 -5.32
N LEU A 115 -14.63 12.95 -5.01
CA LEU A 115 -13.58 13.47 -5.89
C LEU A 115 -13.54 12.72 -7.22
N ALA A 116 -13.66 11.38 -7.20
CA ALA A 116 -13.72 10.57 -8.40
C ALA A 116 -14.94 10.95 -9.26
N LYS A 117 -16.12 11.16 -8.68
CA LYS A 117 -17.32 11.61 -9.39
C LYS A 117 -17.14 12.99 -10.03
N ILE A 118 -16.48 13.92 -9.35
CA ILE A 118 -16.29 15.28 -9.85
C ILE A 118 -15.27 15.33 -10.99
N PHE A 119 -14.14 14.63 -10.85
CA PHE A 119 -13.00 14.78 -11.76
C PHE A 119 -12.88 13.68 -12.81
N LEU A 120 -13.46 12.48 -12.58
CA LEU A 120 -13.23 11.28 -13.39
C LEU A 120 -14.52 10.61 -13.88
N SER A 121 -15.66 11.31 -13.89
CA SER A 121 -16.95 10.74 -14.33
C SER A 121 -16.97 10.25 -15.78
N GLY A 122 -16.08 10.77 -16.64
CA GLY A 122 -15.93 10.36 -18.03
C GLY A 122 -14.94 9.21 -18.27
N GLU A 123 -14.22 8.77 -17.25
CA GLU A 123 -13.14 7.78 -17.35
C GLU A 123 -13.36 6.65 -16.33
N PRO A 124 -14.15 5.61 -16.65
CA PRO A 124 -14.56 4.58 -15.69
C PRO A 124 -13.40 3.85 -15.00
N ASP A 125 -12.31 3.59 -15.75
CA ASP A 125 -11.15 2.87 -15.23
C ASP A 125 -10.39 3.73 -14.20
N LEU A 126 -10.17 5.01 -14.49
CA LEU A 126 -9.52 5.94 -13.57
C LEU A 126 -10.40 6.19 -12.34
N TYR A 127 -11.72 6.28 -12.54
CA TYR A 127 -12.70 6.40 -11.47
C TYR A 127 -12.60 5.22 -10.50
N THR A 128 -12.62 3.99 -11.04
CA THR A 128 -12.53 2.76 -10.25
C THR A 128 -11.21 2.69 -9.50
N GLY A 129 -10.09 2.95 -10.19
CA GLY A 129 -8.76 2.96 -9.59
C GLY A 129 -8.64 3.98 -8.45
N LEU A 130 -9.15 5.21 -8.63
CA LEU A 130 -9.11 6.24 -7.60
C LEU A 130 -9.97 5.88 -6.38
N VAL A 131 -11.16 5.29 -6.58
CA VAL A 131 -12.00 4.83 -5.47
C VAL A 131 -11.31 3.72 -4.70
N LEU A 132 -10.76 2.69 -5.38
CA LEU A 132 -9.98 1.61 -4.74
C LEU A 132 -8.81 2.16 -3.93
N TYR A 133 -8.07 3.13 -4.49
CA TYR A 133 -6.99 3.80 -3.78
C TYR A 133 -7.46 4.45 -2.48
N GLY A 134 -8.65 5.07 -2.50
CA GLY A 134 -9.27 5.66 -1.31
C GLY A 134 -9.60 4.68 -0.20
N LEU A 135 -9.77 3.38 -0.53
CA LEU A 135 -10.15 2.34 0.43
C LEU A 135 -8.97 1.76 1.23
N ALA A 136 -7.73 1.92 0.75
CA ALA A 136 -6.56 1.29 1.31
C ALA A 136 -5.72 2.26 2.16
N PRO A 137 -5.84 2.28 3.51
CA PRO A 137 -4.96 3.04 4.38
C PRO A 137 -3.51 2.59 4.26
N CYS A 138 -2.57 3.55 4.27
CA CYS A 138 -1.14 3.26 4.14
C CYS A 138 -0.57 2.57 5.39
N ILE A 139 0.39 1.66 5.15
CA ILE A 139 0.98 0.81 6.18
C ILE A 139 2.41 1.25 6.52
N ALA A 140 3.22 1.60 5.52
CA ALA A 140 4.66 1.80 5.70
C ALA A 140 5.05 3.29 5.75
N MET A 141 4.68 4.07 4.74
CA MET A 141 5.17 5.44 4.57
C MET A 141 4.66 6.40 5.64
N VAL A 142 3.49 6.16 6.20
CA VAL A 142 2.93 7.00 7.28
C VAL A 142 3.78 6.97 8.54
N ILE A 143 4.43 5.86 8.85
CA ILE A 143 5.38 5.76 9.97
C ILE A 143 6.61 6.63 9.69
N VAL A 144 7.13 6.57 8.47
CA VAL A 144 8.28 7.38 8.03
C VAL A 144 7.98 8.86 8.11
N PHE A 145 6.84 9.30 7.55
CA PHE A 145 6.43 10.71 7.59
C PHE A 145 6.18 11.19 9.02
N THR A 146 5.64 10.33 9.90
CA THR A 146 5.49 10.65 11.31
C THR A 146 6.84 10.91 11.97
N TYR A 147 7.86 10.09 11.72
CA TYR A 147 9.21 10.31 12.26
C TYR A 147 9.87 11.57 11.67
N LEU A 148 9.77 11.79 10.37
CA LEU A 148 10.32 12.98 9.71
C LEU A 148 9.72 14.28 10.26
N SER A 149 8.44 14.24 10.66
CA SER A 149 7.73 15.37 11.25
C SER A 149 7.84 15.42 12.78
N ALA A 150 8.80 14.71 13.38
CA ALA A 150 8.98 14.62 14.84
C ALA A 150 7.70 14.22 15.60
N GLY A 151 6.81 13.45 14.97
CA GLY A 151 5.58 12.92 15.54
C GLY A 151 5.79 11.72 16.46
N ASN A 152 4.70 11.19 17.01
CA ASN A 152 4.72 10.01 17.89
C ASN A 152 4.82 8.72 17.07
N GLY A 153 6.05 8.27 16.78
CA GLY A 153 6.32 7.05 16.02
C GLY A 153 5.74 5.78 16.64
N PRO A 154 5.89 5.52 17.96
CA PRO A 154 5.23 4.40 18.62
C PRO A 154 3.70 4.37 18.43
N LEU A 155 3.04 5.52 18.54
CA LEU A 155 1.61 5.63 18.27
C LEU A 155 1.28 5.31 16.81
N ALA A 156 2.08 5.83 15.86
CA ALA A 156 1.88 5.56 14.44
C ALA A 156 1.94 4.05 14.12
N ILE A 157 2.88 3.30 14.73
CA ILE A 157 2.98 1.84 14.55
C ILE A 157 1.72 1.14 15.08
N ILE A 158 1.20 1.55 16.24
CA ILE A 158 -0.02 0.99 16.83
C ILE A 158 -1.23 1.25 15.89
N LEU A 159 -1.36 2.47 15.37
CA LEU A 159 -2.44 2.85 14.47
C LEU A 159 -2.37 2.07 13.15
N VAL A 160 -1.17 1.90 12.58
CA VAL A 160 -0.93 1.08 11.38
C VAL A 160 -1.34 -0.38 11.63
N ALA A 161 -0.93 -0.95 12.76
CA ALA A 161 -1.24 -2.33 13.11
C ALA A 161 -2.75 -2.61 13.12
N LEU A 162 -3.52 -1.70 13.72
CA LEU A 162 -4.96 -1.80 13.76
C LEU A 162 -5.60 -1.57 12.38
N ASN A 163 -5.14 -0.54 11.67
CA ASN A 163 -5.61 -0.29 10.31
C ASN A 163 -5.38 -1.52 9.41
N SER A 164 -4.23 -2.19 9.53
CA SER A 164 -3.93 -3.39 8.75
C SER A 164 -4.93 -4.52 8.97
N ILE A 165 -5.41 -4.69 10.19
CA ILE A 165 -6.42 -5.72 10.51
C ILE A 165 -7.81 -5.27 10.01
N ILE A 166 -8.20 -4.04 10.31
CA ILE A 166 -9.54 -3.52 9.97
C ILE A 166 -9.73 -3.47 8.45
N GLN A 167 -8.74 -2.99 7.70
CA GLN A 167 -8.83 -2.87 6.25
C GLN A 167 -8.97 -4.22 5.54
N MET A 168 -8.43 -5.32 6.08
CA MET A 168 -8.61 -6.66 5.52
C MET A 168 -10.09 -7.04 5.40
N ILE A 169 -10.90 -6.59 6.34
CA ILE A 169 -12.35 -6.87 6.36
C ILE A 169 -13.10 -5.79 5.57
N LEU A 170 -12.72 -4.53 5.75
CA LEU A 170 -13.51 -3.41 5.22
C LEU A 170 -13.24 -3.12 3.74
N ILE A 171 -12.07 -3.40 3.19
CA ILE A 171 -11.80 -3.16 1.76
C ILE A 171 -12.79 -3.93 0.86
N PRO A 172 -13.01 -5.25 1.01
CA PRO A 172 -13.99 -5.97 0.19
C PRO A 172 -15.42 -5.44 0.37
N VAL A 173 -15.80 -5.08 1.60
CA VAL A 173 -17.13 -4.53 1.90
C VAL A 173 -17.33 -3.19 1.20
N TYR A 174 -16.37 -2.28 1.32
CA TYR A 174 -16.46 -0.97 0.67
C TYR A 174 -16.32 -1.05 -0.85
N ALA A 175 -15.48 -1.93 -1.38
CA ALA A 175 -15.40 -2.16 -2.80
C ALA A 175 -16.79 -2.54 -3.37
N ARG A 176 -17.49 -3.46 -2.69
CA ARG A 176 -18.85 -3.82 -3.08
C ARG A 176 -19.85 -2.65 -2.92
N LEU A 177 -19.75 -1.90 -1.83
CA LEU A 177 -20.69 -0.81 -1.54
C LEU A 177 -20.53 0.35 -2.53
N LEU A 178 -19.30 0.71 -2.87
CA LEU A 178 -19.01 1.93 -3.64
C LEU A 178 -18.85 1.68 -5.15
N LEU A 179 -18.51 0.44 -5.55
CA LEU A 179 -18.27 0.02 -6.93
C LEU A 179 -19.26 -1.07 -7.37
N GLY A 180 -20.33 -1.29 -6.63
CA GLY A 180 -21.29 -2.38 -6.88
C GLY A 180 -21.96 -2.39 -8.25
N ASP A 181 -21.96 -1.26 -8.97
CA ASP A 181 -22.43 -1.15 -10.35
C ASP A 181 -21.42 -1.69 -11.37
N ILE A 182 -20.19 -1.92 -10.95
CA ILE A 182 -19.10 -2.47 -11.78
C ILE A 182 -19.07 -3.99 -11.55
N ARG A 183 -19.02 -4.75 -12.64
CA ARG A 183 -18.95 -6.22 -12.54
C ARG A 183 -17.59 -6.66 -12.02
N PHE A 184 -17.54 -7.04 -10.76
CA PHE A 184 -16.39 -7.71 -10.15
C PHE A 184 -16.84 -8.72 -9.10
N ASP A 185 -15.98 -9.69 -8.81
CA ASP A 185 -16.24 -10.69 -7.77
C ASP A 185 -15.65 -10.24 -6.43
N VAL A 186 -16.51 -10.00 -5.45
CA VAL A 186 -16.12 -9.60 -4.08
C VAL A 186 -15.24 -10.64 -3.40
N TRP A 187 -15.44 -11.93 -3.71
CA TRP A 187 -14.59 -12.99 -3.18
C TRP A 187 -13.16 -12.88 -3.68
N VAL A 188 -12.97 -12.53 -4.96
CA VAL A 188 -11.65 -12.28 -5.54
C VAL A 188 -10.97 -11.08 -4.89
N VAL A 189 -11.71 -10.01 -4.57
CA VAL A 189 -11.19 -8.88 -3.77
C VAL A 189 -10.77 -9.35 -2.38
N GLY A 190 -11.59 -10.16 -1.71
CA GLY A 190 -11.28 -10.71 -0.39
C GLY A 190 -10.03 -11.61 -0.41
N GLU A 191 -9.95 -12.53 -1.36
CA GLU A 191 -8.77 -13.38 -1.58
C GLU A 191 -7.51 -12.54 -1.84
N SER A 192 -7.62 -11.48 -2.65
CA SER A 192 -6.51 -10.56 -2.94
C SER A 192 -6.00 -9.87 -1.67
N VAL A 193 -6.91 -9.34 -0.88
CA VAL A 193 -6.55 -8.65 0.38
C VAL A 193 -5.91 -9.63 1.37
N LEU A 194 -6.43 -10.85 1.48
CA LEU A 194 -5.84 -11.88 2.33
C LEU A 194 -4.44 -12.29 1.85
N LEU A 195 -4.24 -12.39 0.55
CA LEU A 195 -2.95 -12.76 -0.03
C LEU A 195 -1.92 -11.63 0.14
N TYR A 196 -2.27 -10.40 -0.25
CA TYR A 196 -1.31 -9.31 -0.30
C TYR A 196 -1.07 -8.64 1.04
N LEU A 197 -2.04 -8.69 1.95
CA LEU A 197 -1.93 -8.07 3.26
C LEU A 197 -1.94 -9.10 4.39
N GLY A 198 -2.85 -10.07 4.37
CA GLY A 198 -3.03 -11.05 5.44
C GLY A 198 -1.83 -11.96 5.59
N LEU A 199 -1.34 -12.54 4.50
CA LEU A 199 -0.19 -13.45 4.53
C LEU A 199 1.10 -12.74 5.00
N PRO A 200 1.49 -11.55 4.49
CA PRO A 200 2.63 -10.81 5.04
C PRO A 200 2.44 -10.40 6.51
N LEU A 201 1.22 -10.03 6.91
CA LEU A 201 0.91 -9.67 8.28
C LEU A 201 1.18 -10.85 9.24
N ILE A 202 0.59 -12.01 8.94
CA ILE A 202 0.77 -13.22 9.75
C ILE A 202 2.25 -13.62 9.77
N ALA A 203 2.90 -13.69 8.60
CA ALA A 203 4.30 -14.06 8.50
C ALA A 203 5.21 -13.10 9.26
N GLY A 204 5.01 -11.79 9.14
CA GLY A 204 5.80 -10.76 9.81
C GLY A 204 5.64 -10.84 11.33
N MET A 205 4.40 -10.89 11.83
CA MET A 205 4.12 -11.01 13.26
C MET A 205 4.68 -12.31 13.86
N LEU A 206 4.54 -13.45 13.15
CA LEU A 206 5.10 -14.72 13.58
C LEU A 206 6.63 -14.68 13.61
N THR A 207 7.27 -14.13 12.60
CA THR A 207 8.73 -13.97 12.57
C THR A 207 9.23 -13.17 13.76
N ARG A 208 8.55 -12.06 14.09
CA ARG A 208 8.89 -11.29 15.28
C ARG A 208 8.66 -12.08 16.55
N PHE A 209 7.46 -12.63 16.74
CA PHE A 209 7.10 -13.35 17.95
C PHE A 209 8.03 -14.54 18.23
N LEU A 210 8.19 -15.42 17.24
CA LEU A 210 9.04 -16.61 17.38
C LEU A 210 10.53 -16.26 17.43
N GLY A 211 10.98 -15.29 16.62
CA GLY A 211 12.36 -14.87 16.57
C GLY A 211 12.81 -14.19 17.88
N VAL A 212 12.00 -13.27 18.41
CA VAL A 212 12.31 -12.61 19.68
C VAL A 212 12.26 -13.60 20.86
N LYS A 213 11.27 -14.51 20.87
CA LYS A 213 11.17 -15.57 21.89
C LYS A 213 12.39 -16.49 21.90
N ARG A 214 12.96 -16.81 20.72
CA ARG A 214 14.06 -17.76 20.60
C ARG A 214 15.45 -17.11 20.68
N PHE A 215 15.62 -15.92 20.11
CA PHE A 215 16.93 -15.27 19.89
C PHE A 215 17.05 -13.91 20.60
N GLY A 216 15.98 -13.39 21.19
CA GLY A 216 15.94 -12.12 21.90
C GLY A 216 15.77 -10.87 21.01
N GLU A 217 15.51 -9.73 21.64
CA GLU A 217 15.26 -8.43 20.96
C GLU A 217 16.52 -7.91 20.21
N GLU A 218 17.73 -8.25 20.68
CA GLU A 218 18.96 -7.83 19.98
C GLU A 218 19.11 -8.46 18.59
N TRP A 219 18.73 -9.73 18.47
CA TRP A 219 18.68 -10.41 17.19
C TRP A 219 17.69 -9.72 16.24
N PHE A 220 16.49 -9.40 16.76
CA PHE A 220 15.49 -8.72 15.94
C PHE A 220 15.95 -7.32 15.51
N ARG A 221 16.65 -6.59 16.36
CA ARG A 221 17.22 -5.28 16.01
C ARG A 221 18.24 -5.36 14.85
N LYS A 222 19.04 -6.43 14.80
CA LYS A 222 19.94 -6.69 13.68
C LYS A 222 19.17 -7.09 12.42
N LEU A 223 18.17 -7.96 12.57
CA LEU A 223 17.30 -8.39 11.47
C LEU A 223 16.54 -7.21 10.86
N LYS A 224 16.07 -6.30 11.67
CA LYS A 224 15.31 -5.11 11.23
C LYS A 224 16.03 -4.31 10.14
N PHE A 225 17.34 -4.14 10.24
CA PHE A 225 18.13 -3.44 9.21
C PHE A 225 17.99 -4.12 7.84
N TYR A 226 18.02 -5.44 7.80
CA TYR A 226 17.83 -6.20 6.55
C TYR A 226 16.39 -6.16 6.06
N LEU A 227 15.45 -6.22 6.98
CA LEU A 227 14.02 -6.11 6.66
C LEU A 227 13.68 -4.73 6.07
N ASP A 228 14.16 -3.65 6.68
CA ASP A 228 13.95 -2.29 6.18
C ASP A 228 14.58 -2.11 4.78
N THR A 229 15.78 -2.71 4.55
CA THR A 229 16.42 -2.74 3.22
C THR A 229 15.60 -3.54 2.21
N MET A 230 15.09 -4.71 2.63
CA MET A 230 14.21 -5.54 1.80
C MET A 230 12.95 -4.80 1.38
N SER A 231 12.35 -3.99 2.29
CA SER A 231 11.18 -3.18 1.98
C SER A 231 11.46 -2.16 0.88
N ILE A 232 12.60 -1.46 0.95
CA ILE A 232 12.99 -0.49 -0.07
C ILE A 232 13.25 -1.18 -1.42
N ILE A 233 13.95 -2.31 -1.42
CA ILE A 233 14.18 -3.09 -2.64
C ILE A 233 12.85 -3.58 -3.22
N GLY A 234 11.94 -4.07 -2.38
CA GLY A 234 10.59 -4.49 -2.77
C GLY A 234 9.82 -3.35 -3.43
N LEU A 235 9.85 -2.15 -2.84
CA LEU A 235 9.23 -0.96 -3.41
C LEU A 235 9.77 -0.65 -4.82
N LEU A 236 11.09 -0.55 -4.96
CA LEU A 236 11.72 -0.23 -6.25
C LEU A 236 11.44 -1.31 -7.30
N PHE A 237 11.49 -2.58 -6.90
CA PHE A 237 11.17 -3.71 -7.78
C PHE A 237 9.70 -3.68 -8.23
N THR A 238 8.77 -3.47 -7.30
CA THR A 238 7.33 -3.35 -7.62
C THR A 238 7.07 -2.20 -8.59
N LEU A 239 7.72 -1.05 -8.39
CA LEU A 239 7.63 0.08 -9.32
C LEU A 239 8.12 -0.30 -10.72
N VAL A 240 9.27 -0.98 -10.84
CA VAL A 240 9.77 -1.44 -12.15
C VAL A 240 8.74 -2.34 -12.83
N VAL A 241 8.20 -3.34 -12.11
CA VAL A 241 7.22 -4.27 -12.69
C VAL A 241 5.93 -3.55 -13.09
N MET A 242 5.39 -2.69 -12.25
CA MET A 242 4.14 -1.96 -12.52
C MET A 242 4.28 -1.01 -13.70
N PHE A 243 5.38 -0.26 -13.77
CA PHE A 243 5.64 0.63 -14.91
C PHE A 243 6.03 -0.12 -16.19
N ALA A 244 6.56 -1.33 -16.09
CA ALA A 244 6.72 -2.20 -17.26
C ALA A 244 5.37 -2.68 -17.80
N LEU A 245 4.39 -2.90 -16.94
CA LEU A 245 3.05 -3.37 -17.32
C LEU A 245 2.17 -2.27 -17.91
N LYS A 246 2.23 -1.06 -17.39
CA LYS A 246 1.28 0.04 -17.71
C LYS A 246 1.96 1.34 -18.17
N GLY A 247 3.29 1.33 -18.33
CA GLY A 247 4.04 2.54 -18.71
C GLY A 247 3.67 3.11 -20.07
N ASP A 248 3.30 2.26 -21.04
CA ASP A 248 2.88 2.71 -22.37
C ASP A 248 1.59 3.52 -22.31
N LEU A 249 0.63 3.11 -21.44
CA LEU A 249 -0.61 3.88 -21.24
C LEU A 249 -0.31 5.32 -20.75
N ILE A 250 0.68 5.46 -19.88
CA ILE A 250 1.10 6.76 -19.35
C ILE A 250 1.73 7.62 -20.47
N LEU A 251 2.52 7.01 -21.36
CA LEU A 251 3.13 7.71 -22.49
C LEU A 251 2.13 8.10 -23.56
N GLU A 252 1.14 7.23 -23.81
CA GLU A 252 0.09 7.47 -24.82
C GLU A 252 -0.95 8.49 -24.34
N LYS A 253 -1.26 8.47 -23.04
CA LYS A 253 -2.29 9.33 -22.43
C LYS A 253 -1.75 10.11 -21.22
N PRO A 254 -0.79 11.04 -21.42
CA PRO A 254 -0.17 11.78 -20.31
C PRO A 254 -1.18 12.62 -19.53
N MET A 255 -2.33 12.95 -20.13
CA MET A 255 -3.40 13.69 -19.48
C MET A 255 -4.01 12.92 -18.30
N PHE A 256 -3.95 11.59 -18.29
CA PHE A 256 -4.40 10.76 -17.16
C PHE A 256 -3.61 11.06 -15.87
N ILE A 257 -2.31 11.39 -16.00
CA ILE A 257 -1.51 11.79 -14.82
C ILE A 257 -2.08 13.05 -14.21
N VAL A 258 -2.41 14.05 -15.03
CA VAL A 258 -2.97 15.33 -14.54
C VAL A 258 -4.35 15.13 -13.94
N GLN A 259 -5.20 14.34 -14.61
CA GLN A 259 -6.55 14.03 -14.14
C GLN A 259 -6.56 13.33 -12.78
N LEU A 260 -5.59 12.43 -12.51
CA LEU A 260 -5.44 11.76 -11.22
C LEU A 260 -4.73 12.64 -10.18
N ALA A 261 -3.74 13.43 -10.58
CA ALA A 261 -2.95 14.24 -9.66
C ALA A 261 -3.80 15.29 -8.94
N ILE A 262 -4.78 15.89 -9.62
CA ILE A 262 -5.65 16.92 -9.04
C ILE A 262 -6.48 16.35 -7.86
N PRO A 263 -7.35 15.33 -8.05
CA PRO A 263 -8.15 14.79 -6.96
C PRO A 263 -7.31 14.20 -5.84
N MET A 264 -6.18 13.53 -6.16
CA MET A 264 -5.28 12.99 -5.15
C MET A 264 -4.63 14.09 -4.31
N THR A 265 -4.16 15.17 -4.92
CA THR A 265 -3.58 16.31 -4.21
C THR A 265 -4.61 16.97 -3.31
N LEU A 266 -5.82 17.21 -3.80
CA LEU A 266 -6.92 17.76 -3.01
C LEU A 266 -7.27 16.83 -1.84
N PHE A 267 -7.34 15.53 -2.08
CA PHE A 267 -7.59 14.55 -1.03
C PHE A 267 -6.56 14.65 0.09
N PHE A 268 -5.26 14.59 -0.24
CA PHE A 268 -4.21 14.59 0.78
C PHE A 268 -4.17 15.89 1.58
N TRP A 269 -4.27 17.04 0.92
CA TRP A 269 -4.24 18.32 1.62
C TRP A 269 -5.46 18.51 2.52
N ILE A 270 -6.65 18.32 1.99
CA ILE A 270 -7.89 18.52 2.75
C ILE A 270 -7.97 17.53 3.92
N MET A 271 -7.75 16.23 3.64
CA MET A 271 -7.81 15.20 4.69
C MET A 271 -6.77 15.46 5.78
N PHE A 272 -5.51 15.76 5.42
CA PHE A 272 -4.48 15.99 6.43
C PHE A 272 -4.83 17.19 7.32
N ILE A 273 -5.23 18.30 6.74
CA ILE A 273 -5.59 19.51 7.48
C ILE A 273 -6.79 19.22 8.41
N VAL A 274 -7.85 18.63 7.89
CA VAL A 274 -9.06 18.35 8.66
C VAL A 274 -8.79 17.37 9.80
N VAL A 275 -8.07 16.27 9.53
CA VAL A 275 -7.73 15.27 10.56
C VAL A 275 -6.81 15.86 11.62
N TYR A 276 -5.76 16.58 11.20
CA TYR A 276 -4.82 17.21 12.13
C TYR A 276 -5.53 18.22 13.04
N LEU A 277 -6.36 19.10 12.48
CA LEU A 277 -7.11 20.07 13.25
C LEU A 277 -8.14 19.40 14.18
N THR A 278 -8.78 18.33 13.75
CA THR A 278 -9.70 17.55 14.59
C THR A 278 -8.96 16.90 15.76
N ALA A 279 -7.81 16.31 15.51
CA ALA A 279 -6.95 15.72 16.54
C ALA A 279 -6.48 16.78 17.55
N TRP A 280 -5.98 17.92 17.03
CA TRP A 280 -5.52 19.03 17.88
C TRP A 280 -6.65 19.65 18.72
N LYS A 281 -7.78 19.98 18.11
CA LYS A 281 -8.97 20.49 18.82
C LYS A 281 -9.53 19.49 19.82
N SER A 282 -9.32 18.21 19.60
CA SER A 282 -9.66 17.15 20.56
C SER A 282 -8.72 17.10 21.76
N GLY A 283 -7.73 17.97 21.88
CA GLY A 283 -6.78 18.06 22.99
C GLY A 283 -5.58 17.11 22.86
N LEU A 284 -5.28 16.61 21.67
CA LEU A 284 -4.04 15.86 21.42
C LEU A 284 -2.87 16.84 21.27
N ASN A 285 -1.70 16.43 21.76
CA ASN A 285 -0.47 17.18 21.56
C ASN A 285 -0.01 17.12 20.10
N TYR A 286 0.97 17.95 19.72
CA TYR A 286 1.52 18.01 18.37
C TYR A 286 1.94 16.64 17.85
N LYS A 287 2.71 15.87 18.64
CA LYS A 287 3.27 14.59 18.21
C LYS A 287 2.19 13.56 17.90
N ASP A 288 1.15 13.51 18.72
CA ASP A 288 0.02 12.59 18.53
C ASP A 288 -0.86 13.05 17.37
N SER A 289 -1.10 14.37 17.25
CA SER A 289 -1.89 14.93 16.14
C SER A 289 -1.23 14.66 14.77
N VAL A 290 0.10 14.74 14.70
CA VAL A 290 0.87 14.39 13.48
C VAL A 290 0.74 12.90 13.17
N ALA A 291 0.89 12.01 14.16
CA ALA A 291 0.74 10.58 13.96
C ALA A 291 -0.67 10.21 13.48
N VAL A 292 -1.70 10.79 14.08
CA VAL A 292 -3.10 10.63 13.69
C VAL A 292 -3.34 11.18 12.28
N GLY A 293 -2.81 12.38 11.99
CA GLY A 293 -2.94 13.05 10.69
C GLY A 293 -2.41 12.18 9.55
N PHE A 294 -1.18 11.70 9.64
CA PHE A 294 -0.61 10.83 8.60
C PHE A 294 -1.33 9.49 8.49
N ASN A 295 -1.67 8.84 9.62
CA ASN A 295 -2.34 7.54 9.59
C ASN A 295 -3.76 7.57 9.03
N ALA A 296 -4.47 8.67 9.19
CA ALA A 296 -5.83 8.82 8.63
C ALA A 296 -5.84 9.36 7.20
N THR A 297 -4.72 9.91 6.72
CA THR A 297 -4.64 10.50 5.38
C THR A 297 -3.88 9.62 4.38
N GLY A 298 -2.81 8.96 4.81
CA GLY A 298 -1.97 8.14 3.94
C GLY A 298 -2.75 7.01 3.28
N ARG A 299 -2.51 6.77 1.99
CA ARG A 299 -3.13 5.71 1.18
C ARG A 299 -2.04 4.81 0.59
N ASP A 300 -2.40 3.55 0.40
CA ASP A 300 -1.53 2.50 -0.13
C ASP A 300 -1.92 2.20 -1.57
N PHE A 301 -1.11 2.69 -2.51
CA PHE A 301 -1.38 2.49 -3.93
C PHE A 301 -1.05 1.08 -4.37
N GLU A 302 -0.11 0.42 -3.71
CA GLU A 302 0.33 -0.92 -4.06
C GLU A 302 -0.78 -1.94 -3.81
N ILE A 303 -1.46 -1.85 -2.68
CA ILE A 303 -2.62 -2.70 -2.38
C ILE A 303 -3.77 -2.40 -3.35
N ALA A 304 -4.03 -1.11 -3.63
CA ALA A 304 -5.08 -0.72 -4.56
C ALA A 304 -4.84 -1.30 -5.97
N ILE A 305 -3.61 -1.20 -6.49
CA ILE A 305 -3.25 -1.76 -7.80
C ILE A 305 -3.32 -3.29 -7.77
N ALA A 306 -2.85 -3.95 -6.72
CA ALA A 306 -2.92 -5.39 -6.60
C ALA A 306 -4.37 -5.91 -6.66
N ILE A 307 -5.28 -5.21 -5.98
CA ILE A 307 -6.72 -5.50 -6.03
C ILE A 307 -7.26 -5.23 -7.44
N ALA A 308 -6.90 -4.09 -8.04
CA ALA A 308 -7.36 -3.71 -9.36
C ALA A 308 -6.97 -4.76 -10.42
N ILE A 309 -5.71 -5.19 -10.45
CA ILE A 309 -5.21 -6.20 -11.39
C ILE A 309 -5.90 -7.56 -11.19
N THR A 310 -6.25 -7.90 -9.93
CA THR A 310 -6.77 -9.23 -9.62
C THR A 310 -8.29 -9.32 -9.77
N ALA A 311 -9.02 -8.28 -9.38
CA ALA A 311 -10.48 -8.33 -9.27
C ALA A 311 -11.20 -7.62 -10.41
N PHE A 312 -10.51 -6.76 -11.16
CA PHE A 312 -11.09 -5.99 -12.25
C PHE A 312 -10.45 -6.34 -13.57
N ASN A 313 -11.07 -5.94 -14.67
CA ASN A 313 -10.53 -6.20 -16.00
C ASN A 313 -9.12 -5.57 -16.15
N PRO A 314 -8.21 -6.15 -16.96
CA PRO A 314 -6.84 -5.64 -17.13
C PRO A 314 -6.73 -4.18 -17.59
N THR A 315 -7.82 -3.56 -17.98
CA THR A 315 -7.91 -2.15 -18.39
C THR A 315 -8.05 -1.16 -17.20
N VAL A 316 -8.42 -1.62 -16.01
CA VAL A 316 -8.51 -0.80 -14.77
C VAL A 316 -7.12 -0.66 -14.06
#